data_94ebc3c3e56177491648364c1d3e3d99
#
_entry.id   94ebc3c3e56177491648364c1d3e3d99
#
_cell.length_a   1.000
_cell.length_b   1.000
_cell.length_c   1.000
_cell.angle_alpha   90.00
_cell.angle_beta   90.00
_cell.angle_gamma   90.00
#
_symmetry.space_group_name_H-M   'P 1'
#
loop_
_entity.id
_entity.type
_entity.pdbx_description
1 polymer ?
#
loop_
_entity_poly.entity_id
_entity_poly.type
_entity_poly.pdbx_seq_one_letter_code
_entity_poly.pdbx_strand_id
1 'polypeptide(L)'
;MKNLVILPTYNESKNIVKTINLVLAQRDDLNILIIDDNSPDGTAKIVKDLNNEKIFIIERESKKGLGSAYVEGFSWSLKNNYQKIIQMDADLSHDPKEINPMLSLLESNDLVIG
;
A
#
# COMPACT_ATOMS: atom_id res chain seq x y z
N MET A 1 -11.57 -10.04 -9.75
CA MET A 1 -11.44 -8.86 -8.88
C MET A 1 -10.07 -8.82 -8.25
N LYS A 2 -9.58 -7.64 -7.98
CA LYS A 2 -8.22 -7.46 -7.46
C LYS A 2 -8.22 -7.20 -5.96
N ASN A 3 -7.10 -7.52 -5.35
CA ASN A 3 -6.84 -7.24 -3.94
C ASN A 3 -5.88 -6.07 -3.83
N LEU A 4 -5.92 -5.35 -2.72
CA LEU A 4 -5.14 -4.14 -2.52
C LEU A 4 -4.29 -4.21 -1.27
N VAL A 5 -3.04 -3.75 -1.39
CA VAL A 5 -2.17 -3.49 -0.25
C VAL A 5 -2.01 -1.97 -0.11
N ILE A 6 -2.32 -1.44 1.06
CA ILE A 6 -2.16 -0.02 1.38
C ILE A 6 -0.84 0.16 2.12
N LEU A 7 0.02 1.01 1.57
CA LEU A 7 1.34 1.32 2.14
C LEU A 7 1.42 2.82 2.43
N PRO A 8 1.24 3.25 3.69
CA PRO A 8 1.52 4.63 4.04
C PRO A 8 3.02 4.87 4.06
N THR A 9 3.46 6.01 3.52
CA THR A 9 4.87 6.33 3.42
C THR A 9 5.18 7.71 3.98
N TYR A 10 6.32 7.80 4.67
CA TYR A 10 6.97 9.04 5.02
C TYR A 10 8.47 8.78 5.11
N ASN A 11 9.26 9.38 4.21
CA ASN A 11 10.72 9.19 4.14
C ASN A 11 11.14 7.72 3.97
N GLU A 12 10.52 7.05 2.99
CA GLU A 12 10.78 5.64 2.71
C GLU A 12 11.58 5.43 1.41
N SER A 13 12.29 6.45 0.93
CA SER A 13 12.98 6.40 -0.37
C SER A 13 13.99 5.24 -0.47
N LYS A 14 14.60 4.85 0.65
CA LYS A 14 15.59 3.76 0.65
C LYS A 14 14.98 2.39 0.46
N ASN A 15 13.74 2.19 0.92
CA ASN A 15 13.13 0.87 0.99
C ASN A 15 11.91 0.71 0.10
N ILE A 16 11.36 1.80 -0.44
CA ILE A 16 10.05 1.73 -1.08
C ILE A 16 10.04 0.81 -2.32
N VAL A 17 11.06 0.87 -3.15
CA VAL A 17 11.12 0.03 -4.35
C VAL A 17 11.22 -1.44 -3.96
N LYS A 18 12.06 -1.76 -2.97
CA LYS A 18 12.20 -3.13 -2.48
C LYS A 18 10.89 -3.63 -1.90
N THR A 19 10.22 -2.81 -1.09
CA THR A 19 8.92 -3.17 -0.49
C THR A 19 7.89 -3.44 -1.57
N ILE A 20 7.77 -2.57 -2.56
CA ILE A 20 6.83 -2.73 -3.67
C ILE A 20 7.09 -4.03 -4.41
N ASN A 21 8.35 -4.30 -4.76
CA ASN A 21 8.70 -5.50 -5.51
C ASN A 21 8.41 -6.77 -4.72
N LEU A 22 8.69 -6.77 -3.43
CA LEU A 22 8.40 -7.91 -2.56
C LEU A 22 6.89 -8.16 -2.44
N VAL A 23 6.09 -7.10 -2.35
CA VAL A 23 4.64 -7.21 -2.28
C VAL A 23 4.08 -7.76 -3.59
N LEU A 24 4.46 -7.18 -4.71
CA LEU A 24 3.94 -7.60 -6.02
C LEU A 24 4.36 -9.02 -6.39
N ALA A 25 5.48 -9.50 -5.85
CA ALA A 25 5.96 -10.87 -6.09
C ALA A 25 5.11 -11.92 -5.39
N GLN A 26 4.27 -11.55 -4.41
CA GLN A 26 3.49 -12.51 -3.65
C GLN A 26 2.29 -13.07 -4.42
N ARG A 27 1.64 -12.23 -5.24
CA ARG A 27 0.46 -12.63 -6.03
C ARG A 27 0.30 -11.74 -7.25
N ASP A 28 -0.27 -12.30 -8.31
CA ASP A 28 -0.54 -11.55 -9.56
C ASP A 28 -1.76 -10.65 -9.45
N ASP A 29 -2.66 -10.92 -8.49
CA ASP A 29 -3.91 -10.17 -8.31
C ASP A 29 -3.80 -9.01 -7.33
N LEU A 30 -2.59 -8.57 -6.99
CA LEU A 30 -2.35 -7.46 -6.07
C LEU A 30 -2.12 -6.16 -6.81
N ASN A 31 -2.78 -5.12 -6.32
CA ASN A 31 -2.42 -3.74 -6.59
C ASN A 31 -1.93 -3.08 -5.31
N ILE A 32 -1.21 -1.98 -5.43
CA ILE A 32 -0.67 -1.24 -4.29
C ILE A 32 -1.20 0.19 -4.33
N LEU A 33 -1.65 0.68 -3.18
CA LEU A 33 -1.94 2.09 -2.97
C LEU A 33 -0.91 2.66 -2.01
N ILE A 34 -0.11 3.60 -2.48
CA ILE A 34 0.82 4.36 -1.66
C ILE A 34 0.10 5.62 -1.18
N ILE A 35 0.18 5.90 0.12
CA ILE A 35 -0.32 7.16 0.67
C ILE A 35 0.88 7.90 1.25
N ASP A 36 1.37 8.87 0.50
CA ASP A 36 2.58 9.60 0.86
C ASP A 36 2.26 10.91 1.54
N ASP A 37 2.83 11.11 2.72
CA ASP A 37 2.62 12.29 3.55
C ASP A 37 3.66 13.37 3.27
N ASN A 38 3.82 13.72 2.00
CA ASN A 38 4.73 14.75 1.54
C ASN A 38 6.18 14.48 1.98
N SER A 39 6.66 13.28 1.69
CA SER A 39 8.03 12.88 2.05
C SER A 39 9.06 13.81 1.41
N PRO A 40 9.91 14.48 2.22
CA PRO A 40 10.91 15.38 1.67
C PRO A 40 12.07 14.65 0.98
N ASP A 41 12.20 13.34 1.15
CA ASP A 41 13.28 12.55 0.55
C ASP A 41 13.00 12.09 -0.89
N GLY A 42 11.86 12.48 -1.47
CA GLY A 42 11.50 12.11 -2.83
C GLY A 42 10.82 10.77 -2.99
N THR A 43 10.29 10.18 -1.92
CA THR A 43 9.60 8.89 -1.98
C THR A 43 8.52 8.85 -3.06
N ALA A 44 7.64 9.85 -3.12
CA ALA A 44 6.56 9.90 -4.09
C ALA A 44 7.06 9.91 -5.52
N LYS A 45 8.12 10.67 -5.79
CA LYS A 45 8.72 10.73 -7.13
C LYS A 45 9.26 9.37 -7.55
N ILE A 46 9.94 8.69 -6.64
CA ILE A 46 10.49 7.35 -6.91
C ILE A 46 9.36 6.40 -7.30
N VAL A 47 8.25 6.42 -6.57
CA VAL A 47 7.09 5.57 -6.86
C VAL A 47 6.50 5.90 -8.23
N LYS A 48 6.31 7.18 -8.54
CA LYS A 48 5.78 7.61 -9.84
C LYS A 48 6.69 7.20 -10.99
N ASP A 49 8.00 7.27 -10.80
CA ASP A 49 8.98 6.94 -11.83
C ASP A 49 9.01 5.45 -12.17
N LEU A 50 8.47 4.58 -11.31
CA LEU A 50 8.32 3.17 -11.62
C LEU A 50 7.35 2.93 -12.77
N ASN A 51 6.40 3.85 -12.98
CA ASN A 51 5.44 3.80 -14.07
C ASN A 51 4.74 2.45 -14.19
N ASN A 52 4.32 1.89 -13.06
CA ASN A 52 3.68 0.59 -12.98
C ASN A 52 2.17 0.77 -12.80
N GLU A 53 1.38 0.19 -13.69
CA GLU A 53 -0.08 0.33 -13.68
C GLU A 53 -0.76 -0.34 -12.48
N LYS A 54 -0.06 -1.20 -11.76
CA LYS A 54 -0.56 -1.83 -10.52
C LYS A 54 -0.38 -0.95 -9.29
N ILE A 55 0.29 0.19 -9.41
CA ILE A 55 0.62 1.06 -8.30
C ILE A 55 -0.13 2.37 -8.45
N PHE A 56 -0.85 2.73 -7.39
CA PHE A 56 -1.55 4.01 -7.28
C PHE A 56 -0.94 4.80 -6.14
N ILE A 57 -1.00 6.13 -6.23
CA ILE A 57 -0.45 6.98 -5.18
C ILE A 57 -1.41 8.13 -4.86
N ILE A 58 -1.60 8.37 -3.57
CA ILE A 58 -2.23 9.56 -3.03
C ILE A 58 -1.16 10.36 -2.32
N GLU A 59 -0.94 11.60 -2.73
CA GLU A 59 0.00 12.50 -2.06
C GLU A 59 -0.78 13.45 -1.17
N ARG A 60 -0.48 13.44 0.13
CA ARG A 60 -1.08 14.38 1.07
C ARG A 60 -0.14 15.57 1.28
N GLU A 61 -0.70 16.71 1.67
CA GLU A 61 0.08 17.95 1.79
C GLU A 61 1.05 17.94 2.97
N SER A 62 0.73 17.16 4.01
CA SER A 62 1.54 17.13 5.22
C SER A 62 1.36 15.79 5.93
N LYS A 63 2.25 15.51 6.89
CA LYS A 63 2.16 14.30 7.70
C LYS A 63 0.94 14.38 8.62
N LYS A 64 -0.06 13.56 8.34
CA LYS A 64 -1.34 13.53 9.07
C LYS A 64 -1.46 12.33 10.01
N GLY A 65 -0.45 11.48 10.06
CA GLY A 65 -0.44 10.31 10.91
C GLY A 65 -0.92 9.04 10.22
N LEU A 66 -0.53 7.93 10.79
CA LEU A 66 -0.72 6.60 10.21
C LEU A 66 -2.21 6.21 10.16
N GLY A 67 -2.94 6.45 11.25
CA GLY A 67 -4.37 6.11 11.27
C GLY A 67 -5.16 6.85 10.21
N SER A 68 -4.87 8.14 10.00
CA SER A 68 -5.50 8.94 8.95
C SER A 68 -5.19 8.41 7.56
N ALA A 69 -3.96 7.94 7.33
CA ALA A 69 -3.56 7.35 6.06
C ALA A 69 -4.37 6.08 5.77
N TYR A 70 -4.54 5.23 6.75
CA TYR A 70 -5.30 4.00 6.59
C TYR A 70 -6.79 4.28 6.31
N VAL A 71 -7.38 5.25 7.01
CA VAL A 71 -8.78 5.63 6.76
C VAL A 71 -8.96 6.12 5.32
N GLU A 72 -8.07 6.98 4.86
CA GLU A 72 -8.14 7.49 3.49
C GLU A 72 -7.94 6.38 2.47
N GLY A 73 -6.99 5.50 2.69
CA GLY A 73 -6.72 4.36 1.82
C GLY A 73 -7.88 3.39 1.77
N PHE A 74 -8.48 3.08 2.90
CA PHE A 74 -9.64 2.19 2.97
C PHE A 74 -10.83 2.78 2.21
N SER A 75 -11.10 4.08 2.40
CA SER A 75 -12.16 4.78 1.69
C SER A 75 -11.97 4.73 0.17
N TRP A 76 -10.74 5.00 -0.29
CA TRP A 76 -10.38 4.92 -1.70
C TRP A 76 -10.58 3.50 -2.24
N SER A 77 -10.21 2.50 -1.45
CA SER A 77 -10.32 1.09 -1.83
C SER A 77 -11.76 0.68 -2.08
N LEU A 78 -12.66 1.11 -1.21
CA LEU A 78 -14.08 0.82 -1.35
C LEU A 78 -14.66 1.46 -2.61
N LYS A 79 -14.27 2.70 -2.91
CA LYS A 79 -14.72 3.40 -4.11
C LYS A 79 -14.22 2.75 -5.40
N ASN A 80 -13.10 2.04 -5.34
CA ASN A 80 -12.50 1.39 -6.50
C ASN A 80 -12.76 -0.12 -6.54
N ASN A 81 -13.69 -0.59 -5.72
CA ASN A 81 -14.23 -1.96 -5.77
C ASN A 81 -13.19 -3.05 -5.50
N TYR A 82 -12.23 -2.79 -4.64
CA TYR A 82 -11.30 -3.84 -4.21
C TYR A 82 -12.01 -4.82 -3.29
N GLN A 83 -11.70 -6.10 -3.48
CA GLN A 83 -12.36 -7.18 -2.76
C GLN A 83 -11.75 -7.41 -1.38
N LYS A 84 -10.44 -7.44 -1.31
CA LYS A 84 -9.69 -7.66 -0.07
C LYS A 84 -8.64 -6.57 0.07
N ILE A 85 -8.46 -6.08 1.29
CA ILE A 85 -7.60 -4.93 1.55
C ILE A 85 -6.67 -5.28 2.71
N ILE A 86 -5.38 -5.14 2.49
CA ILE A 86 -4.35 -5.34 3.51
C ILE A 86 -3.67 -4.01 3.75
N GLN A 87 -3.46 -3.67 5.01
CA GLN A 87 -2.65 -2.52 5.42
C GLN A 87 -1.35 -3.03 6.01
N MET A 88 -0.22 -2.47 5.57
CA MET A 88 1.08 -2.82 6.14
C MET A 88 2.04 -1.65 6.04
N ASP A 89 3.05 -1.64 6.91
CA ASP A 89 4.05 -0.58 6.92
C ASP A 89 5.04 -0.75 5.77
N ALA A 90 5.50 0.39 5.23
CA ALA A 90 6.41 0.41 4.09
C ALA A 90 7.88 0.29 4.47
N ASP A 91 8.19 0.16 5.75
CA ASP A 91 9.56 0.12 6.28
C ASP A 91 10.13 -1.29 6.41
N LEU A 92 9.45 -2.30 5.83
CA LEU A 92 9.80 -3.71 5.91
C LEU A 92 9.65 -4.31 7.31
N SER A 93 8.96 -3.63 8.23
CA SER A 93 8.66 -4.20 9.57
C SER A 93 7.68 -5.36 9.50
N HIS A 94 6.87 -5.44 8.45
CA HIS A 94 6.00 -6.57 8.15
C HIS A 94 6.59 -7.42 7.03
N ASP A 95 6.48 -8.74 7.16
CA ASP A 95 6.98 -9.64 6.13
C ASP A 95 5.94 -9.75 4.99
N PRO A 96 6.27 -9.33 3.76
CA PRO A 96 5.34 -9.48 2.64
C PRO A 96 4.89 -10.91 2.37
N LYS A 97 5.64 -11.91 2.82
CA LYS A 97 5.24 -13.32 2.68
C LYS A 97 3.97 -13.66 3.47
N GLU A 98 3.56 -12.84 4.42
CA GLU A 98 2.34 -13.03 5.19
C GLU A 98 1.07 -12.62 4.40
N ILE A 99 1.22 -11.95 3.26
CA ILE A 99 0.08 -11.45 2.48
C ILE A 99 -0.86 -12.58 2.05
N ASN A 100 -0.33 -13.67 1.51
CA ASN A 100 -1.15 -14.79 1.08
C ASN A 100 -1.97 -15.42 2.21
N PRO A 101 -1.37 -15.74 3.37
CA PRO A 101 -2.17 -16.20 4.50
C PRO A 101 -3.23 -15.20 4.97
N MET A 102 -2.91 -13.91 4.99
CA MET A 102 -3.87 -12.87 5.38
C MET A 102 -5.06 -12.83 4.41
N LEU A 103 -4.80 -12.87 3.10
CA LEU A 103 -5.86 -12.83 2.10
C LEU A 103 -6.78 -14.05 2.18
N SER A 104 -6.25 -15.21 2.52
CA SER A 104 -7.05 -16.42 2.62
C SER A 104 -8.01 -16.40 3.82
N LEU A 105 -7.74 -15.56 4.82
CA LEU A 105 -8.61 -15.40 5.99
C LEU A 105 -9.71 -14.37 5.77
N LEU A 106 -9.65 -13.58 4.69
CA LEU A 106 -10.59 -12.51 4.44
C LEU A 106 -11.78 -12.96 3.61
N GLU A 107 -12.94 -12.40 3.93
CA GLU A 107 -14.09 -12.40 3.05
C GLU A 107 -14.09 -11.13 2.20
N SER A 108 -15.02 -11.01 1.25
CA SER A 108 -15.12 -9.83 0.38
C SER A 108 -15.24 -8.54 1.18
N ASN A 109 -14.44 -7.55 0.83
CA ASN A 109 -14.41 -6.20 1.42
C ASN A 109 -13.96 -6.15 2.88
N ASP A 110 -13.37 -7.21 3.38
CA ASP A 110 -12.80 -7.19 4.72
C ASP A 110 -11.42 -6.51 4.73
N LEU A 111 -11.05 -6.00 5.89
CA LEU A 111 -9.79 -5.29 6.10
C LEU A 111 -8.92 -6.07 7.08
N VAL A 112 -7.64 -6.25 6.72
CA VAL A 112 -6.63 -6.80 7.62
C VAL A 112 -5.53 -5.77 7.81
N ILE A 113 -5.15 -5.56 9.08
CA ILE A 113 -4.02 -4.70 9.45
C ILE A 113 -2.84 -5.60 9.76
N GLY A 114 -1.80 -5.43 8.95
CA GLY A 114 -0.57 -6.20 9.13
C GLY A 114 0.46 -5.52 9.99
#